data_d62981421eff716baeeb0032a81153a0
#
_entry.id   d62981421eff716baeeb0032a81153a0
#
_cell.length_a   1.000
_cell.length_b   1.000
_cell.length_c   1.000
_cell.angle_alpha   90.00
_cell.angle_beta   90.00
_cell.angle_gamma   90.00
#
_symmetry.space_group_name_H-M   'P 1'
#
loop_
_entity.id
_entity.type
_entity.pdbx_description
1 polymer ?
#
loop_
_entity_poly.entity_id
_entity_poly.type
_entity_poly.pdbx_seq_one_letter_code
_entity_poly.pdbx_strand_id
1 'polypeptide(L)'
;MGRKTKVRDKPVPIIKNSGYSDEGASLTKKTLKSWLPSHYSAKSDIDANLSTLRDRAATLALSPIGAAAIKTQATGVINAGLKLFPAVNGELLGISDDEAKAWNRKTKSEFELWANSLSCDFYGRNNFYELQRIAYINELVDGDCFCLFRRRVPKSDIPYTLKLQLIEAGRVSNPLDGGGIIGGANSLVEMEGTTKGSRIINGIEVDRNGIIQAVWISNRIWNEPNNLSSELKWRRVKFTGDVSGGRNILHLCFDTRIEQFRGEPYLSPVIETMKNLSRYADAELTSAIIKSFFSIFFVQPNENFDLYQIAGQEKPDITAPCLDVTDYKLGSGTLSALPRGVDVKSIDSNNAQSTFESFTTQFIKQIGAALGLPEEIIMKNFKSSYS
;
A
#
# COMPACT_ATOMS: atom_id res chain seq x y z
N MET A 1 -63.83 -16.13 6.21
CA MET A 1 -63.52 -14.90 6.98
C MET A 1 -62.03 -14.60 6.86
N GLY A 2 -61.68 -13.69 5.92
CA GLY A 2 -60.28 -13.31 5.65
C GLY A 2 -59.80 -12.24 6.63
N ARG A 3 -58.76 -12.54 7.39
CA ARG A 3 -58.07 -11.58 8.26
C ARG A 3 -57.36 -10.54 7.39
N LYS A 4 -57.88 -9.31 7.34
CA LYS A 4 -57.17 -8.16 6.77
C LYS A 4 -55.98 -7.85 7.66
N THR A 5 -54.78 -8.11 7.16
CA THR A 5 -53.55 -7.67 7.75
C THR A 5 -53.49 -6.13 7.66
N LYS A 6 -53.57 -5.44 8.81
CA LYS A 6 -53.33 -3.99 8.90
C LYS A 6 -51.91 -3.73 8.44
N VAL A 7 -51.77 -3.07 7.31
CA VAL A 7 -50.50 -2.44 6.89
C VAL A 7 -50.15 -1.41 7.95
N ARG A 8 -49.07 -1.64 8.70
CA ARG A 8 -48.55 -0.62 9.64
C ARG A 8 -48.10 0.55 8.79
N ASP A 9 -48.72 1.68 8.95
CA ASP A 9 -48.25 2.93 8.38
C ASP A 9 -46.78 3.13 8.73
N LYS A 10 -45.93 3.33 7.74
CA LYS A 10 -44.53 3.63 7.99
C LYS A 10 -44.47 4.95 8.75
N PRO A 11 -43.72 5.02 9.86
CA PRO A 11 -43.60 6.26 10.61
C PRO A 11 -43.09 7.38 9.68
N VAL A 12 -43.82 8.46 9.63
CA VAL A 12 -43.41 9.64 8.85
C VAL A 12 -42.23 10.27 9.60
N PRO A 13 -41.10 10.52 8.96
CA PRO A 13 -39.96 11.13 9.64
C PRO A 13 -40.33 12.52 10.17
N ILE A 14 -40.14 12.72 11.46
CA ILE A 14 -40.51 13.95 12.18
C ILE A 14 -39.54 15.07 11.87
N ILE A 15 -38.28 14.73 11.54
CA ILE A 15 -37.22 15.70 11.24
C ILE A 15 -36.88 15.62 9.76
N LYS A 16 -37.01 16.74 9.06
CA LYS A 16 -36.51 16.91 7.68
C LYS A 16 -35.18 17.62 7.76
N ASN A 17 -34.18 17.14 7.03
CA ASN A 17 -32.93 17.86 6.85
C ASN A 17 -33.23 19.20 6.13
N SER A 18 -33.07 20.28 6.85
CA SER A 18 -33.25 21.65 6.31
C SER A 18 -32.03 22.19 5.56
N GLY A 19 -30.95 21.42 5.52
CA GLY A 19 -29.67 21.85 4.93
C GLY A 19 -28.96 22.95 5.76
N TYR A 20 -29.44 23.22 6.97
CA TYR A 20 -28.82 24.20 7.87
C TYR A 20 -27.92 23.47 8.87
N SER A 21 -26.63 23.75 8.77
CA SER A 21 -25.63 23.34 9.76
C SER A 21 -24.39 24.20 9.62
N ASP A 22 -23.94 24.79 10.72
CA ASP A 22 -22.66 25.51 10.75
C ASP A 22 -21.45 24.56 10.78
N GLU A 23 -21.68 23.30 11.06
CA GLU A 23 -20.64 22.25 11.24
C GLU A 23 -20.32 21.45 9.98
N GLY A 24 -20.46 22.02 8.80
CA GLY A 24 -20.07 21.35 7.55
C GLY A 24 -21.18 20.54 6.85
N ALA A 25 -22.36 20.34 7.46
CA ALA A 25 -23.49 19.65 6.84
C ALA A 25 -24.37 20.56 5.97
N SER A 26 -23.98 21.81 5.75
CA SER A 26 -24.78 22.79 5.00
C SER A 26 -24.80 22.46 3.50
N LEU A 27 -26.00 22.38 2.93
CA LEU A 27 -26.24 22.24 1.49
C LEU A 27 -26.33 23.58 0.77
N THR A 28 -26.31 24.71 1.52
CA THR A 28 -26.50 26.04 0.97
C THR A 28 -25.24 26.91 0.99
N LYS A 29 -24.25 26.62 1.86
CA LYS A 29 -22.97 27.34 1.89
C LYS A 29 -22.25 27.23 0.56
N LYS A 30 -21.79 28.34 -0.01
CA LYS A 30 -21.13 28.41 -1.32
C LYS A 30 -19.94 27.45 -1.45
N THR A 31 -19.18 27.27 -0.36
CA THR A 31 -18.00 26.40 -0.29
C THR A 31 -18.32 24.89 -0.23
N LEU A 32 -19.54 24.53 0.19
CA LEU A 32 -19.95 23.14 0.39
C LEU A 32 -21.01 22.67 -0.63
N LYS A 33 -21.71 23.60 -1.26
CA LYS A 33 -22.85 23.33 -2.16
C LYS A 33 -22.52 22.40 -3.34
N SER A 34 -21.29 22.49 -3.88
CA SER A 34 -20.83 21.66 -4.99
C SER A 34 -20.08 20.39 -4.55
N TRP A 35 -19.85 20.23 -3.26
CA TRP A 35 -19.18 19.07 -2.73
C TRP A 35 -20.19 17.97 -2.42
N LEU A 36 -20.17 16.93 -3.24
CA LEU A 36 -20.99 15.73 -3.07
C LEU A 36 -20.10 14.58 -2.54
N PRO A 37 -19.90 14.51 -1.23
CA PRO A 37 -19.11 13.44 -0.63
C PRO A 37 -19.88 12.13 -0.74
N SER A 38 -19.16 11.04 -1.01
CA SER A 38 -19.67 9.68 -0.95
C SER A 38 -19.09 8.96 0.26
N HIS A 39 -19.94 8.31 1.02
CA HIS A 39 -19.56 7.43 2.12
C HIS A 39 -20.43 6.18 2.05
N TYR A 40 -19.80 5.06 1.80
CA TYR A 40 -20.44 3.77 1.66
C TYR A 40 -19.96 2.79 2.75
N SER A 41 -20.42 1.55 2.72
CA SER A 41 -19.93 0.50 3.61
C SER A 41 -18.46 0.16 3.32
N ALA A 42 -17.78 -0.45 4.29
CA ALA A 42 -16.41 -0.94 4.13
C ALA A 42 -16.27 -1.84 2.88
N LYS A 43 -17.28 -2.64 2.60
CA LYS A 43 -17.36 -3.51 1.42
C LYS A 43 -17.28 -2.72 0.09
N SER A 44 -17.97 -1.59 -0.01
CA SER A 44 -17.95 -0.78 -1.24
C SER A 44 -16.69 0.07 -1.36
N ASP A 45 -16.20 0.63 -0.24
CA ASP A 45 -15.09 1.57 -0.25
C ASP A 45 -13.73 0.84 -0.29
N ILE A 46 -13.58 -0.23 0.49
CA ILE A 46 -12.32 -0.96 0.65
C ILE A 46 -12.31 -2.21 -0.22
N ASP A 47 -13.23 -3.13 0.04
CA ASP A 47 -13.20 -4.46 -0.59
C ASP A 47 -13.32 -4.42 -2.12
N ALA A 48 -14.14 -3.50 -2.66
CA ALA A 48 -14.29 -3.32 -4.10
C ALA A 48 -13.03 -2.75 -4.78
N ASN A 49 -12.23 -1.97 -4.05
CA ASN A 49 -11.04 -1.30 -4.55
C ASN A 49 -9.73 -1.98 -4.14
N LEU A 50 -9.80 -3.05 -3.37
CA LEU A 50 -8.67 -3.66 -2.67
C LEU A 50 -7.49 -4.00 -3.59
N SER A 51 -7.74 -4.61 -4.74
CA SER A 51 -6.67 -4.99 -5.68
C SER A 51 -5.93 -3.76 -6.21
N THR A 52 -6.65 -2.72 -6.59
CA THR A 52 -6.06 -1.47 -7.08
C THR A 52 -5.27 -0.74 -5.97
N LEU A 53 -5.79 -0.75 -4.74
CA LEU A 53 -5.09 -0.16 -3.59
C LEU A 53 -3.77 -0.89 -3.31
N ARG A 54 -3.78 -2.23 -3.33
CA ARG A 54 -2.58 -3.06 -3.13
C ARG A 54 -1.53 -2.84 -4.20
N ASP A 55 -1.92 -2.87 -5.48
CA ASP A 55 -0.99 -2.68 -6.59
C ASP A 55 -0.29 -1.31 -6.51
N ARG A 56 -1.07 -0.27 -6.19
CA ARG A 56 -0.52 1.09 -6.01
C ARG A 56 0.35 1.21 -4.76
N ALA A 57 -0.09 0.67 -3.63
CA ALA A 57 0.66 0.71 -2.39
C ALA A 57 1.97 -0.09 -2.49
N ALA A 58 1.95 -1.29 -3.09
CA ALA A 58 3.14 -2.10 -3.34
C ALA A 58 4.16 -1.36 -4.25
N THR A 59 3.68 -0.68 -5.29
CA THR A 59 4.54 0.15 -6.15
C THR A 59 5.19 1.29 -5.35
N LEU A 60 4.42 1.97 -4.50
CA LEU A 60 4.93 3.06 -3.66
C LEU A 60 5.83 2.58 -2.52
N ALA A 61 5.63 1.37 -2.01
CA ALA A 61 6.51 0.75 -1.01
C ALA A 61 7.94 0.56 -1.51
N LEU A 62 8.15 0.53 -2.84
CA LEU A 62 9.47 0.50 -3.47
C LEU A 62 10.09 1.90 -3.62
N SER A 63 9.30 2.96 -3.51
CA SER A 63 9.83 4.34 -3.55
C SER A 63 10.69 4.65 -2.31
N PRO A 64 11.63 5.60 -2.37
CA PRO A 64 12.50 5.93 -1.24
C PRO A 64 11.73 6.26 0.04
N ILE A 65 10.68 7.09 -0.07
CA ILE A 65 9.85 7.52 1.07
C ILE A 65 8.98 6.36 1.59
N GLY A 66 8.34 5.60 0.69
CA GLY A 66 7.53 4.46 1.08
C GLY A 66 8.36 3.36 1.73
N ALA A 67 9.52 3.04 1.16
CA ALA A 67 10.45 2.08 1.75
C ALA A 67 10.96 2.54 3.13
N ALA A 68 11.23 3.85 3.31
CA ALA A 68 11.62 4.41 4.60
C ALA A 68 10.49 4.27 5.63
N ALA A 69 9.25 4.60 5.27
CA ALA A 69 8.09 4.48 6.15
C ALA A 69 7.86 3.02 6.59
N ILE A 70 7.82 2.07 5.64
CA ILE A 70 7.63 0.63 5.93
C ILE A 70 8.75 0.08 6.83
N LYS A 71 10.02 0.38 6.50
CA LYS A 71 11.17 -0.08 7.30
C LYS A 71 11.16 0.50 8.70
N THR A 72 10.77 1.76 8.83
CA THR A 72 10.68 2.44 10.13
C THR A 72 9.61 1.80 11.00
N GLN A 73 8.42 1.55 10.46
CA GLN A 73 7.35 0.85 11.17
C GLN A 73 7.78 -0.57 11.56
N ALA A 74 8.34 -1.33 10.64
CA ALA A 74 8.81 -2.68 10.93
C ALA A 74 9.89 -2.71 12.02
N THR A 75 10.76 -1.71 12.05
CA THR A 75 11.78 -1.60 13.09
C THR A 75 11.21 -1.11 14.42
N GLY A 76 10.27 -0.17 14.40
CA GLY A 76 9.63 0.36 15.61
C GLY A 76 8.75 -0.67 16.33
N VAL A 77 8.03 -1.51 15.59
CA VAL A 77 7.07 -2.47 16.15
C VAL A 77 7.71 -3.83 16.42
N ILE A 78 8.40 -4.39 15.44
CA ILE A 78 8.94 -5.77 15.56
C ILE A 78 10.39 -5.76 16.03
N ASN A 79 11.21 -4.82 15.56
CA ASN A 79 12.64 -4.74 15.85
C ASN A 79 13.36 -6.10 15.65
N ALA A 80 13.89 -6.69 16.74
CA ALA A 80 14.53 -7.99 16.77
C ALA A 80 13.55 -9.17 16.97
N GLY A 81 12.25 -8.91 16.96
CA GLY A 81 11.18 -9.87 17.19
C GLY A 81 10.56 -9.78 18.58
N LEU A 82 9.24 -10.03 18.62
CA LEU A 82 8.46 -10.04 19.85
C LEU A 82 8.72 -11.33 20.61
N LYS A 83 9.13 -11.24 21.88
CA LYS A 83 9.48 -12.37 22.73
C LYS A 83 8.31 -12.82 23.58
N LEU A 84 8.22 -14.10 23.82
CA LEU A 84 7.21 -14.68 24.72
C LEU A 84 7.62 -14.50 26.18
N PHE A 85 6.73 -13.92 26.99
CA PHE A 85 6.82 -13.87 28.43
C PHE A 85 5.63 -14.60 29.03
N PRO A 86 5.73 -15.90 29.32
CA PRO A 86 4.66 -16.65 29.93
C PRO A 86 4.38 -16.13 31.36
N ALA A 87 3.12 -15.87 31.65
CA ALA A 87 2.67 -15.39 32.96
C ALA A 87 1.35 -16.09 33.33
N VAL A 88 1.46 -17.33 33.78
CA VAL A 88 0.30 -18.11 34.23
C VAL A 88 -0.13 -17.61 35.61
N ASN A 89 -1.42 -17.35 35.76
CA ASN A 89 -2.01 -17.02 37.05
C ASN A 89 -2.28 -18.33 37.82
N GLY A 90 -1.45 -18.61 38.86
CA GLY A 90 -1.53 -19.79 39.68
C GLY A 90 -2.86 -19.87 40.47
N GLU A 91 -3.33 -18.72 40.94
CA GLU A 91 -4.56 -18.62 41.74
C GLU A 91 -5.80 -19.05 40.93
N LEU A 92 -5.93 -18.61 39.69
CA LEU A 92 -7.00 -19.01 38.77
C LEU A 92 -6.99 -20.51 38.43
N LEU A 93 -5.79 -21.09 38.35
CA LEU A 93 -5.62 -22.50 37.99
C LEU A 93 -5.58 -23.45 39.21
N GLY A 94 -5.57 -22.89 40.42
CA GLY A 94 -5.47 -23.69 41.64
C GLY A 94 -4.11 -24.36 41.83
N ILE A 95 -3.04 -23.81 41.28
CA ILE A 95 -1.67 -24.29 41.39
C ILE A 95 -0.84 -23.34 42.28
N SER A 96 0.22 -23.86 42.89
CA SER A 96 1.10 -23.03 43.72
C SER A 96 1.93 -22.06 42.88
N ASP A 97 2.39 -20.98 43.48
CA ASP A 97 3.26 -20.00 42.82
C ASP A 97 4.55 -20.62 42.28
N ASP A 98 5.09 -21.60 42.97
CA ASP A 98 6.33 -22.28 42.53
C ASP A 98 6.11 -23.17 41.33
N GLU A 99 4.95 -23.87 41.26
CA GLU A 99 4.51 -24.62 40.09
C GLU A 99 4.27 -23.70 38.90
N ALA A 100 3.60 -22.56 39.10
CA ALA A 100 3.38 -21.56 38.07
C ALA A 100 4.71 -21.00 37.51
N LYS A 101 5.66 -20.66 38.40
CA LYS A 101 7.00 -20.21 38.00
C LYS A 101 7.79 -21.29 37.24
N ALA A 102 7.72 -22.55 37.70
CA ALA A 102 8.39 -23.66 37.01
C ALA A 102 7.82 -23.88 35.62
N TRP A 103 6.50 -23.84 35.48
CA TRP A 103 5.81 -23.95 34.19
C TRP A 103 6.18 -22.79 33.24
N ASN A 104 6.14 -21.56 33.74
CA ASN A 104 6.51 -20.38 32.95
C ASN A 104 7.95 -20.47 32.42
N ARG A 105 8.89 -20.90 33.27
CA ARG A 105 10.29 -21.09 32.88
C ARG A 105 10.44 -22.17 31.80
N LYS A 106 9.80 -23.32 31.98
CA LYS A 106 9.84 -24.41 31.03
C LYS A 106 9.25 -24.02 29.69
N THR A 107 8.05 -23.42 29.69
CA THR A 107 7.36 -22.93 28.48
C THR A 107 8.21 -21.92 27.73
N LYS A 108 8.83 -20.97 28.44
CA LYS A 108 9.72 -19.99 27.80
C LYS A 108 10.90 -20.66 27.11
N SER A 109 11.57 -21.58 27.79
CA SER A 109 12.74 -22.27 27.24
C SER A 109 12.39 -23.14 26.01
N GLU A 110 11.29 -23.88 26.08
CA GLU A 110 10.84 -24.71 24.94
C GLU A 110 10.40 -23.85 23.76
N PHE A 111 9.70 -22.73 24.04
CA PHE A 111 9.32 -21.79 22.99
C PHE A 111 10.55 -21.16 22.31
N GLU A 112 11.55 -20.75 23.08
CA GLU A 112 12.79 -20.18 22.55
C GLU A 112 13.56 -21.17 21.67
N LEU A 113 13.61 -22.44 22.05
CA LEU A 113 14.20 -23.50 21.19
C LEU A 113 13.46 -23.63 19.85
N TRP A 114 12.13 -23.67 19.89
CA TRP A 114 11.32 -23.71 18.68
C TRP A 114 11.44 -22.42 17.85
N ALA A 115 11.37 -21.26 18.47
CA ALA A 115 11.38 -19.96 17.83
C ALA A 115 12.71 -19.62 17.14
N ASN A 116 13.82 -20.01 17.71
CA ASN A 116 15.16 -19.83 17.11
C ASN A 116 15.48 -20.85 16.02
N SER A 117 14.72 -21.95 15.95
CA SER A 117 14.94 -22.99 14.96
C SER A 117 14.29 -22.63 13.62
N LEU A 118 14.97 -22.89 12.50
CA LEU A 118 14.38 -22.78 11.16
C LEU A 118 13.25 -23.80 10.94
N SER A 119 13.10 -24.80 11.83
CA SER A 119 12.05 -25.80 11.73
C SER A 119 10.65 -25.24 12.02
N CYS A 120 10.54 -24.07 12.64
CA CYS A 120 9.26 -23.37 12.85
C CYS A 120 8.67 -22.84 11.53
N ASP A 121 9.48 -22.54 10.54
CA ASP A 121 9.04 -22.15 9.20
C ASP A 121 8.65 -23.37 8.37
N PHE A 122 7.53 -23.27 7.64
CA PHE A 122 7.11 -24.30 6.70
C PHE A 122 8.15 -24.57 5.61
N TYR A 123 8.77 -23.50 5.11
CA TYR A 123 9.79 -23.55 4.06
C TYR A 123 11.20 -23.80 4.62
N GLY A 124 11.40 -23.71 5.95
CA GLY A 124 12.68 -23.96 6.60
C GLY A 124 13.74 -22.87 6.31
N ARG A 125 13.35 -21.64 6.08
CA ARG A 125 14.24 -20.54 5.68
C ARG A 125 14.45 -19.51 6.77
N ASN A 126 13.43 -19.28 7.59
CA ASN A 126 13.40 -18.21 8.57
C ASN A 126 13.13 -18.75 9.97
N ASN A 127 13.63 -18.08 10.99
CA ASN A 127 13.21 -18.33 12.35
C ASN A 127 11.90 -17.58 12.68
N PHE A 128 11.33 -17.80 13.86
CA PHE A 128 10.05 -17.18 14.24
C PHE A 128 10.09 -15.65 14.25
N TYR A 129 11.18 -15.06 14.66
CA TYR A 129 11.34 -13.61 14.75
C TYR A 129 11.44 -12.96 13.37
N GLU A 130 12.11 -13.63 12.43
CA GLU A 130 12.13 -13.23 11.03
C GLU A 130 10.75 -13.36 10.37
N LEU A 131 10.02 -14.46 10.68
CA LEU A 131 8.65 -14.64 10.22
C LEU A 131 7.71 -13.53 10.71
N GLN A 132 7.83 -13.09 11.97
CA GLN A 132 7.07 -11.95 12.49
C GLN A 132 7.34 -10.68 11.67
N ARG A 133 8.61 -10.40 11.39
CA ARG A 133 8.99 -9.23 10.59
C ARG A 133 8.44 -9.30 9.16
N ILE A 134 8.55 -10.46 8.52
CA ILE A 134 8.01 -10.69 7.17
C ILE A 134 6.50 -10.52 7.17
N ALA A 135 5.79 -11.11 8.13
CA ALA A 135 4.35 -11.01 8.25
C ALA A 135 3.89 -9.56 8.41
N TYR A 136 4.54 -8.80 9.28
CA TYR A 136 4.22 -7.41 9.53
C TYR A 136 4.51 -6.50 8.31
N ILE A 137 5.63 -6.72 7.61
CA ILE A 137 5.92 -5.98 6.37
C ILE A 137 4.85 -6.28 5.31
N ASN A 138 4.43 -7.54 5.15
CA ASN A 138 3.36 -7.88 4.20
C ASN A 138 2.03 -7.22 4.59
N GLU A 139 1.70 -7.20 5.87
CA GLU A 139 0.53 -6.48 6.37
C GLU A 139 0.58 -4.99 6.04
N LEU A 140 1.72 -4.32 6.23
CA LEU A 140 1.88 -2.90 5.88
C LEU A 140 1.78 -2.64 4.37
N VAL A 141 2.29 -3.54 3.53
CA VAL A 141 2.31 -3.38 2.06
C VAL A 141 0.97 -3.74 1.45
N ASP A 142 0.39 -4.89 1.84
CA ASP A 142 -0.79 -5.47 1.23
C ASP A 142 -2.08 -5.25 2.04
N GLY A 143 -1.94 -4.74 3.27
CA GLY A 143 -3.03 -4.51 4.21
C GLY A 143 -3.33 -5.70 5.12
N ASP A 144 -3.03 -6.92 4.69
CA ASP A 144 -3.17 -8.11 5.52
C ASP A 144 -2.13 -9.20 5.17
N CYS A 145 -1.96 -10.14 6.09
CA CYS A 145 -1.14 -11.33 5.90
C CYS A 145 -1.81 -12.52 6.57
N PHE A 146 -1.69 -13.71 5.99
CA PHE A 146 -2.26 -14.94 6.54
C PHE A 146 -1.15 -15.88 6.99
N CYS A 147 -1.31 -16.47 8.17
CA CYS A 147 -0.41 -17.48 8.69
C CYS A 147 -1.18 -18.79 8.89
N LEU A 148 -0.81 -19.83 8.16
CA LEU A 148 -1.36 -21.17 8.31
C LEU A 148 -0.55 -21.96 9.34
N PHE A 149 -1.25 -22.56 10.28
CA PHE A 149 -0.68 -23.52 11.23
C PHE A 149 -0.61 -24.90 10.58
N ARG A 150 0.60 -25.33 10.26
CA ARG A 150 0.89 -26.65 9.68
C ARG A 150 1.42 -27.58 10.76
N ARG A 151 0.98 -28.81 10.73
CA ARG A 151 1.54 -29.85 11.58
C ARG A 151 2.27 -30.87 10.71
N ARG A 152 3.46 -31.24 11.11
CA ARG A 152 4.27 -32.26 10.48
C ARG A 152 4.45 -33.43 11.45
N VAL A 153 4.62 -34.64 10.92
CA VAL A 153 5.01 -35.79 11.73
C VAL A 153 6.37 -35.50 12.37
N PRO A 154 6.54 -35.70 13.69
CA PRO A 154 7.83 -35.53 14.35
C PRO A 154 8.90 -36.39 13.68
N LYS A 155 10.10 -35.84 13.54
CA LYS A 155 11.31 -36.60 13.21
C LYS A 155 12.16 -36.69 14.46
N SER A 156 13.04 -37.67 14.54
CA SER A 156 13.89 -37.91 15.73
C SER A 156 14.75 -36.72 16.12
N ASP A 157 15.11 -35.90 15.16
CA ASP A 157 15.95 -34.72 15.30
C ASP A 157 15.16 -33.39 15.51
N ILE A 158 13.84 -33.42 15.29
CA ILE A 158 12.98 -32.24 15.39
C ILE A 158 11.74 -32.58 16.24
N PRO A 159 11.74 -32.27 17.52
CA PRO A 159 10.66 -32.65 18.44
C PRO A 159 9.38 -31.86 18.23
N TYR A 160 9.48 -30.64 17.63
CA TYR A 160 8.33 -29.76 17.45
C TYR A 160 7.64 -30.02 16.10
N THR A 161 6.32 -30.20 16.16
CA THR A 161 5.50 -30.51 14.98
C THR A 161 4.91 -29.27 14.32
N LEU A 162 4.75 -28.18 15.08
CA LEU A 162 4.13 -26.94 14.60
C LEU A 162 5.06 -26.21 13.63
N LYS A 163 4.52 -25.89 12.46
CA LYS A 163 5.16 -25.05 11.45
C LYS A 163 4.23 -23.93 11.04
N LEU A 164 4.79 -22.75 10.80
CA LEU A 164 4.09 -21.57 10.32
C LEU A 164 4.32 -21.42 8.83
N GLN A 165 3.24 -21.22 8.08
CA GLN A 165 3.31 -20.92 6.66
C GLN A 165 2.65 -19.57 6.40
N LEU A 166 3.45 -18.57 6.07
CA LEU A 166 2.95 -17.28 5.63
C LEU A 166 2.40 -17.37 4.21
N ILE A 167 1.28 -16.71 3.98
CA ILE A 167 0.60 -16.63 2.69
C ILE A 167 0.35 -15.15 2.38
N GLU A 168 0.77 -14.74 1.19
CA GLU A 168 0.54 -13.40 0.70
C GLU A 168 -0.95 -13.11 0.54
N ALA A 169 -1.34 -11.89 0.82
CA ALA A 169 -2.71 -11.40 0.72
C ALA A 169 -3.32 -11.61 -0.68
N GLY A 170 -2.54 -11.43 -1.73
CA GLY A 170 -2.96 -11.61 -3.12
C GLY A 170 -3.34 -13.04 -3.50
N ARG A 171 -2.90 -14.05 -2.73
CA ARG A 171 -3.29 -15.45 -2.90
C ARG A 171 -4.62 -15.81 -2.25
N VAL A 172 -5.14 -14.93 -1.39
CA VAL A 172 -6.47 -15.10 -0.81
C VAL A 172 -7.46 -14.33 -1.65
N SER A 173 -8.25 -15.07 -2.45
CA SER A 173 -9.17 -14.53 -3.43
C SER A 173 -10.37 -15.46 -3.61
N ASN A 174 -11.44 -14.95 -4.22
CA ASN A 174 -12.62 -15.76 -4.51
C ASN A 174 -12.28 -16.84 -5.53
N PRO A 175 -12.75 -18.08 -5.36
CA PRO A 175 -12.58 -19.12 -6.37
C PRO A 175 -13.37 -18.74 -7.63
N LEU A 176 -12.72 -18.85 -8.77
CA LEU A 176 -13.37 -18.64 -10.07
C LEU A 176 -13.98 -19.95 -10.51
N ASP A 177 -15.29 -20.02 -10.59
CA ASP A 177 -15.99 -21.16 -11.21
C ASP A 177 -15.69 -21.15 -12.72
N GLY A 178 -14.78 -22.04 -13.12
CA GLY A 178 -14.58 -22.59 -14.47
C GLY A 178 -14.65 -21.70 -15.71
N GLY A 179 -14.68 -20.40 -15.62
CA GLY A 179 -14.86 -19.50 -16.76
C GLY A 179 -14.87 -18.03 -16.43
N GLY A 180 -14.49 -17.66 -15.20
CA GLY A 180 -14.47 -16.27 -14.77
C GLY A 180 -13.58 -15.41 -15.66
N ILE A 181 -14.16 -14.39 -16.25
CA ILE A 181 -13.49 -13.42 -17.10
C ILE A 181 -12.37 -12.80 -16.29
N ILE A 182 -11.18 -13.13 -16.69
CA ILE A 182 -9.93 -12.49 -16.26
C ILE A 182 -9.97 -11.07 -16.83
N GLY A 183 -10.46 -10.17 -16.05
CA GLY A 183 -10.48 -8.79 -16.50
C GLY A 183 -10.53 -7.89 -15.30
N GLY A 184 -9.47 -7.16 -15.05
CA GLY A 184 -9.32 -5.99 -14.18
C GLY A 184 -10.54 -5.61 -13.35
N ALA A 185 -10.57 -4.69 -12.53
CA ALA A 185 -11.65 -4.02 -11.77
C ALA A 185 -13.03 -4.73 -11.49
N ASN A 186 -13.31 -5.87 -12.09
CA ASN A 186 -14.57 -6.63 -12.00
C ASN A 186 -14.41 -8.04 -11.40
N SER A 187 -13.39 -8.28 -10.59
CA SER A 187 -13.40 -9.48 -9.76
C SER A 187 -14.62 -9.41 -8.85
N LEU A 188 -15.43 -10.46 -8.83
CA LEU A 188 -16.57 -10.53 -7.93
C LEU A 188 -16.09 -10.34 -6.50
N VAL A 189 -16.46 -9.23 -5.88
CA VAL A 189 -16.11 -8.95 -4.48
C VAL A 189 -16.75 -9.99 -3.57
N GLU A 190 -17.94 -10.46 -3.94
CA GLU A 190 -18.75 -11.40 -3.17
C GLU A 190 -19.34 -12.48 -4.05
N MET A 191 -19.33 -13.70 -3.57
CA MET A 191 -19.99 -14.84 -4.21
C MET A 191 -20.66 -15.76 -3.15
N GLU A 192 -21.51 -16.67 -3.59
CA GLU A 192 -22.15 -17.64 -2.72
C GLU A 192 -21.09 -18.62 -2.14
N GLY A 193 -21.19 -18.90 -0.85
CA GLY A 193 -20.25 -19.81 -0.17
C GLY A 193 -20.67 -21.28 -0.28
N THR A 194 -19.87 -22.16 0.34
CA THR A 194 -20.11 -23.62 0.28
C THR A 194 -21.31 -24.10 1.07
N THR A 195 -21.76 -23.32 2.04
CA THR A 195 -22.91 -23.66 2.91
C THR A 195 -24.07 -22.74 2.59
N LYS A 196 -25.29 -23.26 2.63
CA LYS A 196 -26.50 -22.45 2.32
C LYS A 196 -26.56 -21.18 3.19
N GLY A 197 -26.48 -20.03 2.54
CA GLY A 197 -26.51 -18.70 3.14
C GLY A 197 -25.13 -18.21 3.63
N SER A 198 -24.03 -18.95 3.40
CA SER A 198 -22.69 -18.40 3.55
C SER A 198 -22.30 -17.60 2.32
N ARG A 199 -21.35 -16.69 2.49
CA ARG A 199 -20.84 -15.80 1.44
C ARG A 199 -19.32 -15.81 1.44
N ILE A 200 -18.70 -15.67 0.29
CA ILE A 200 -17.25 -15.51 0.16
C ILE A 200 -16.99 -14.07 -0.26
N ILE A 201 -16.24 -13.33 0.54
CA ILE A 201 -15.90 -11.93 0.33
C ILE A 201 -14.39 -11.83 0.21
N ASN A 202 -13.88 -11.51 -0.97
CA ASN A 202 -12.43 -11.42 -1.25
C ASN A 202 -11.63 -12.62 -0.68
N GLY A 203 -12.16 -13.84 -0.84
CA GLY A 203 -11.53 -15.07 -0.38
C GLY A 203 -11.79 -15.46 1.07
N ILE A 204 -12.54 -14.67 1.83
CA ILE A 204 -12.96 -14.99 3.20
C ILE A 204 -14.42 -15.46 3.17
N GLU A 205 -14.66 -16.70 3.59
CA GLU A 205 -15.99 -17.26 3.68
C GLU A 205 -16.58 -17.00 5.06
N VAL A 206 -17.74 -16.35 5.09
CA VAL A 206 -18.49 -16.01 6.30
C VAL A 206 -19.86 -16.66 6.29
N ASP A 207 -20.40 -16.94 7.47
CA ASP A 207 -21.76 -17.43 7.64
C ASP A 207 -22.79 -16.28 7.50
N ARG A 208 -24.08 -16.60 7.77
CA ARG A 208 -25.16 -15.61 7.71
C ARG A 208 -25.00 -14.47 8.70
N ASN A 209 -24.27 -14.70 9.78
CA ASN A 209 -24.05 -13.74 10.87
C ASN A 209 -22.76 -12.94 10.67
N GLY A 210 -21.98 -13.20 9.59
CA GLY A 210 -20.71 -12.56 9.35
C GLY A 210 -19.50 -13.23 10.06
N ILE A 211 -19.70 -14.42 10.67
CA ILE A 211 -18.62 -15.14 11.35
C ILE A 211 -17.76 -15.88 10.32
N ILE A 212 -16.46 -15.68 10.39
CA ILE A 212 -15.49 -16.30 9.47
C ILE A 212 -15.47 -17.81 9.66
N GLN A 213 -15.73 -18.55 8.58
CA GLN A 213 -15.76 -20.00 8.54
C GLN A 213 -14.52 -20.60 7.91
N ALA A 214 -14.05 -19.99 6.82
CA ALA A 214 -12.94 -20.49 6.04
C ALA A 214 -12.25 -19.39 5.23
N VAL A 215 -11.07 -19.72 4.73
CA VAL A 215 -10.31 -18.86 3.81
C VAL A 215 -10.00 -19.64 2.54
N TRP A 216 -10.20 -19.03 1.39
CA TRP A 216 -9.92 -19.59 0.07
C TRP A 216 -8.55 -19.14 -0.42
N ILE A 217 -7.64 -20.07 -0.56
CA ILE A 217 -6.24 -19.80 -0.88
C ILE A 217 -5.92 -20.42 -2.24
N SER A 218 -5.48 -19.57 -3.17
CA SER A 218 -5.02 -19.99 -4.49
C SER A 218 -3.58 -20.51 -4.46
N ASN A 219 -3.23 -21.35 -5.44
CA ASN A 219 -1.87 -21.82 -5.61
C ASN A 219 -0.90 -20.73 -6.08
N ARG A 220 -1.40 -19.66 -6.70
CA ARG A 220 -0.64 -18.47 -7.15
C ARG A 220 -1.51 -17.22 -7.14
N ILE A 221 -0.90 -16.06 -7.33
CA ILE A 221 -1.64 -14.79 -7.54
C ILE A 221 -2.27 -14.85 -8.94
N TRP A 222 -3.54 -14.45 -9.06
CA TRP A 222 -4.32 -14.66 -10.27
C TRP A 222 -3.84 -13.84 -11.48
N ASN A 223 -3.35 -12.61 -11.26
CA ASN A 223 -2.89 -11.68 -12.30
C ASN A 223 -1.38 -11.74 -12.57
N GLU A 224 -0.69 -12.76 -12.05
CA GLU A 224 0.75 -12.91 -12.24
C GLU A 224 1.06 -13.17 -13.72
N PRO A 225 1.81 -12.27 -14.39
CA PRO A 225 2.19 -12.47 -15.78
C PRO A 225 3.13 -13.67 -15.93
N ASN A 226 3.00 -14.41 -17.00
CA ASN A 226 3.90 -15.53 -17.38
C ASN A 226 3.75 -16.86 -16.65
N ASN A 227 2.68 -17.12 -15.94
CA ASN A 227 2.42 -18.46 -15.44
C ASN A 227 1.70 -19.35 -16.47
N LEU A 228 2.44 -19.77 -17.45
CA LEU A 228 1.94 -20.45 -18.64
C LEU A 228 1.53 -21.92 -18.43
N SER A 229 1.84 -22.54 -17.30
CA SER A 229 1.70 -24.00 -17.21
C SER A 229 0.86 -24.54 -16.06
N SER A 230 0.50 -23.74 -15.05
CA SER A 230 -0.29 -24.24 -13.93
C SER A 230 -1.70 -23.67 -13.91
N GLU A 231 -2.70 -24.54 -13.95
CA GLU A 231 -4.09 -24.19 -13.72
C GLU A 231 -4.26 -23.49 -12.37
N LEU A 232 -5.04 -22.43 -12.32
CA LEU A 232 -5.35 -21.70 -11.09
C LEU A 232 -6.30 -22.55 -10.25
N LYS A 233 -5.88 -22.94 -9.06
CA LYS A 233 -6.65 -23.79 -8.15
C LYS A 233 -6.76 -23.16 -6.78
N TRP A 234 -7.93 -23.24 -6.18
CA TRP A 234 -8.18 -22.77 -4.82
C TRP A 234 -8.34 -23.94 -3.88
N ARG A 235 -7.87 -23.73 -2.66
CA ARG A 235 -8.13 -24.63 -1.55
C ARG A 235 -8.85 -23.89 -0.45
N ARG A 236 -9.99 -24.43 -0.05
CA ARG A 236 -10.72 -23.99 1.14
C ARG A 236 -10.02 -24.48 2.39
N VAL A 237 -9.65 -23.58 3.28
CA VAL A 237 -9.04 -23.90 4.58
C VAL A 237 -9.96 -23.38 5.67
N LYS A 238 -10.50 -24.29 6.51
CA LYS A 238 -11.35 -23.92 7.64
C LYS A 238 -10.56 -23.06 8.62
N PHE A 239 -11.21 -22.02 9.15
CA PHE A 239 -10.60 -21.09 10.08
C PHE A 239 -10.26 -21.77 11.41
N THR A 240 -11.18 -22.64 11.87
CA THR A 240 -11.01 -23.49 13.07
C THR A 240 -11.09 -24.97 12.69
N GLY A 241 -10.39 -25.81 13.43
CA GLY A 241 -10.45 -27.25 13.27
C GLY A 241 -11.71 -27.85 13.86
N ASP A 242 -12.39 -28.76 13.13
CA ASP A 242 -13.64 -29.38 13.57
C ASP A 242 -13.49 -30.22 14.84
N VAL A 243 -12.34 -30.84 15.03
CA VAL A 243 -12.10 -31.78 16.15
C VAL A 243 -11.41 -31.08 17.32
N SER A 244 -10.43 -30.22 17.02
CA SER A 244 -9.60 -29.61 18.06
C SER A 244 -10.15 -28.27 18.57
N GLY A 245 -11.07 -27.63 17.83
CA GLY A 245 -11.50 -26.26 18.08
C GLY A 245 -10.39 -25.22 17.93
N GLY A 246 -9.15 -25.68 17.67
CA GLY A 246 -7.99 -24.81 17.51
C GLY A 246 -7.99 -24.09 16.16
N ARG A 247 -7.38 -22.90 16.12
CA ARG A 247 -7.23 -22.14 14.88
C ARG A 247 -6.29 -22.84 13.91
N ASN A 248 -6.66 -22.89 12.63
CA ASN A 248 -5.81 -23.35 11.53
C ASN A 248 -5.14 -22.17 10.81
N ILE A 249 -5.73 -20.99 10.94
CA ILE A 249 -5.28 -19.77 10.25
C ILE A 249 -5.29 -18.62 11.26
N LEU A 250 -4.23 -17.84 11.24
CA LEU A 250 -4.19 -16.51 11.84
C LEU A 250 -4.26 -15.51 10.68
N HIS A 251 -5.21 -14.60 10.73
CA HIS A 251 -5.35 -13.47 9.83
C HIS A 251 -4.82 -12.25 10.56
N LEU A 252 -3.74 -11.67 10.06
CA LEU A 252 -3.12 -10.46 10.54
C LEU A 252 -3.63 -9.31 9.68
N CYS A 253 -4.43 -8.43 10.27
CA CYS A 253 -4.93 -7.26 9.57
C CYS A 253 -5.35 -6.19 10.59
N PHE A 254 -5.28 -4.93 10.21
CA PHE A 254 -5.85 -3.83 10.98
C PHE A 254 -7.23 -3.49 10.44
N ASP A 255 -8.24 -3.70 11.29
CA ASP A 255 -9.61 -3.33 10.97
C ASP A 255 -9.78 -1.83 11.27
N THR A 256 -9.93 -1.02 10.23
CA THR A 256 -10.20 0.41 10.35
C THR A 256 -11.70 0.72 10.39
N ARG A 257 -12.53 -0.21 9.92
CA ARG A 257 -13.99 -0.08 9.83
C ARG A 257 -14.71 -1.34 10.27
N ILE A 258 -15.91 -1.17 10.78
CA ILE A 258 -16.81 -2.29 11.15
C ILE A 258 -17.17 -3.08 9.89
N GLU A 259 -17.28 -4.42 10.00
CA GLU A 259 -17.56 -5.34 8.89
C GLU A 259 -16.53 -5.32 7.74
N GLN A 260 -15.32 -4.92 8.04
CA GLN A 260 -14.18 -5.04 7.14
C GLN A 260 -13.60 -6.46 7.24
N PHE A 261 -13.51 -7.17 6.13
CA PHE A 261 -12.97 -8.54 6.09
C PHE A 261 -11.54 -8.62 5.58
N ARG A 262 -11.05 -7.58 4.90
CA ARG A 262 -9.69 -7.52 4.37
C ARG A 262 -9.03 -6.22 4.78
N GLY A 263 -7.73 -6.31 5.05
CA GLY A 263 -6.94 -5.15 5.47
C GLY A 263 -6.67 -4.16 4.34
N GLU A 264 -6.54 -2.91 4.70
CA GLU A 264 -6.16 -1.81 3.82
C GLU A 264 -4.65 -1.56 3.94
N PRO A 265 -3.90 -1.42 2.82
CA PRO A 265 -2.47 -1.11 2.86
C PRO A 265 -2.16 0.15 3.66
N TYR A 266 -1.08 0.12 4.43
CA TYR A 266 -0.66 1.24 5.27
C TYR A 266 -0.44 2.55 4.49
N LEU A 267 0.01 2.45 3.24
CA LEU A 267 0.25 3.61 2.38
C LEU A 267 -1.01 4.15 1.68
N SER A 268 -2.18 3.51 1.84
CA SER A 268 -3.42 3.89 1.14
C SER A 268 -3.76 5.39 1.25
N PRO A 269 -3.72 6.03 2.44
CA PRO A 269 -4.11 7.43 2.57
C PRO A 269 -3.16 8.42 1.90
N VAL A 270 -1.95 7.98 1.55
CA VAL A 270 -0.90 8.85 0.99
C VAL A 270 -0.54 8.53 -0.47
N ILE A 271 -1.25 7.60 -1.12
CA ILE A 271 -0.98 7.17 -2.50
C ILE A 271 -0.92 8.37 -3.45
N GLU A 272 -1.94 9.22 -3.42
CA GLU A 272 -2.02 10.37 -4.31
C GLU A 272 -0.93 11.41 -4.01
N THR A 273 -0.72 11.71 -2.73
CA THR A 273 0.29 12.68 -2.28
C THR A 273 1.70 12.23 -2.68
N MET A 274 2.03 10.96 -2.48
CA MET A 274 3.34 10.40 -2.88
C MET A 274 3.52 10.41 -4.40
N LYS A 275 2.46 10.08 -5.16
CA LYS A 275 2.50 10.13 -6.62
C LYS A 275 2.73 11.54 -7.14
N ASN A 276 2.06 12.53 -6.55
CA ASN A 276 2.24 13.93 -6.91
C ASN A 276 3.64 14.44 -6.55
N LEU A 277 4.19 14.03 -5.42
CA LEU A 277 5.57 14.36 -5.04
C LEU A 277 6.58 13.77 -6.05
N SER A 278 6.40 12.54 -6.48
CA SER A 278 7.26 11.92 -7.51
C SER A 278 7.18 12.71 -8.83
N ARG A 279 5.98 13.04 -9.30
CA ARG A 279 5.79 13.83 -10.53
C ARG A 279 6.42 15.22 -10.45
N TYR A 280 6.33 15.85 -9.29
CA TYR A 280 6.96 17.15 -9.06
C TYR A 280 8.49 17.05 -9.11
N ALA A 281 9.06 16.01 -8.45
CA ALA A 281 10.51 15.79 -8.50
C ALA A 281 11.01 15.51 -9.92
N ASP A 282 10.26 14.71 -10.71
CA ASP A 282 10.58 14.43 -12.11
C ASP A 282 10.52 15.73 -12.98
N ALA A 283 9.53 16.59 -12.74
CA ALA A 283 9.37 17.85 -13.44
C ALA A 283 10.52 18.83 -13.11
N GLU A 284 10.92 18.94 -11.84
CA GLU A 284 12.05 19.78 -11.43
C GLU A 284 13.38 19.25 -11.97
N LEU A 285 13.59 17.94 -11.96
CA LEU A 285 14.77 17.33 -12.57
C LEU A 285 14.83 17.65 -14.08
N THR A 286 13.72 17.48 -14.78
CA THR A 286 13.60 17.81 -16.20
C THR A 286 13.89 19.29 -16.45
N SER A 287 13.33 20.17 -15.62
CA SER A 287 13.59 21.61 -15.68
C SER A 287 15.08 21.94 -15.49
N ALA A 288 15.72 21.32 -14.49
CA ALA A 288 17.15 21.49 -14.23
C ALA A 288 18.02 21.00 -15.39
N ILE A 289 17.65 19.87 -16.00
CA ILE A 289 18.33 19.33 -17.18
C ILE A 289 18.20 20.31 -18.37
N ILE A 290 16.97 20.76 -18.66
CA ILE A 290 16.72 21.72 -19.74
C ILE A 290 17.55 23.01 -19.52
N LYS A 291 17.52 23.55 -18.30
CA LYS A 291 18.31 24.74 -17.94
C LYS A 291 19.80 24.54 -18.14
N SER A 292 20.33 23.34 -17.88
CA SER A 292 21.74 23.04 -18.07
C SER A 292 22.15 23.00 -19.56
N PHE A 293 21.21 22.75 -20.47
CA PHE A 293 21.46 22.79 -21.93
C PHE A 293 21.37 24.18 -22.51
N PHE A 294 20.59 25.08 -21.93
CA PHE A 294 20.31 26.41 -22.46
C PHE A 294 21.18 27.53 -21.84
N SER A 295 22.44 27.27 -21.59
CA SER A 295 23.28 28.25 -20.90
C SER A 295 23.72 29.42 -21.73
N ILE A 296 23.65 29.41 -23.10
CA ILE A 296 24.07 30.52 -23.94
C ILE A 296 23.17 30.64 -25.18
N PHE A 297 22.44 31.76 -25.28
CA PHE A 297 21.77 32.19 -26.49
C PHE A 297 22.50 33.44 -27.06
N PHE A 298 22.93 33.36 -28.30
CA PHE A 298 23.49 34.52 -28.99
C PHE A 298 22.38 35.23 -29.78
N VAL A 299 22.01 36.41 -29.33
CA VAL A 299 21.14 37.30 -30.09
C VAL A 299 22.04 38.22 -30.93
N GLN A 300 21.89 38.19 -32.25
CA GLN A 300 22.62 39.03 -33.15
C GLN A 300 21.93 40.41 -33.28
N PRO A 301 22.42 41.46 -32.63
CA PRO A 301 21.73 42.75 -32.63
C PRO A 301 21.98 43.61 -33.86
N ASN A 302 23.02 43.33 -34.65
CA ASN A 302 23.41 44.14 -35.79
C ASN A 302 23.81 43.32 -37.03
N GLU A 303 23.55 43.85 -38.23
CA GLU A 303 23.81 43.23 -39.51
C GLU A 303 25.30 42.93 -39.82
N ASN A 304 26.24 43.47 -39.02
CA ASN A 304 27.69 43.38 -39.25
C ASN A 304 28.42 42.40 -38.35
N PHE A 305 27.71 41.66 -37.49
CA PHE A 305 28.33 40.65 -36.61
C PHE A 305 28.20 39.28 -37.22
N ASP A 306 29.30 38.70 -37.72
CA ASP A 306 29.29 37.41 -38.41
C ASP A 306 29.85 36.32 -37.49
N LEU A 307 28.94 35.52 -36.89
CA LEU A 307 29.28 34.40 -36.02
C LEU A 307 30.06 33.29 -36.75
N TYR A 308 29.89 33.19 -38.07
CA TYR A 308 30.59 32.17 -38.87
C TYR A 308 32.08 32.46 -39.02
N GLN A 309 32.49 33.75 -39.00
CA GLN A 309 33.90 34.11 -38.98
C GLN A 309 34.61 33.72 -37.68
N ILE A 310 33.92 33.79 -36.54
CA ILE A 310 34.49 33.40 -35.24
C ILE A 310 34.58 31.87 -35.14
N ALA A 311 33.65 31.13 -35.73
CA ALA A 311 33.63 29.68 -35.73
C ALA A 311 34.50 29.03 -36.81
N GLY A 312 35.13 29.81 -37.70
CA GLY A 312 35.94 29.29 -38.79
C GLY A 312 35.17 28.52 -39.86
N GLN A 313 33.87 28.76 -39.97
CA GLN A 313 32.99 28.09 -40.93
C GLN A 313 32.55 29.04 -42.05
N GLU A 314 32.38 28.49 -43.27
CA GLU A 314 31.87 29.26 -44.42
C GLU A 314 30.36 29.57 -44.21
N LYS A 315 29.96 30.79 -44.58
CA LYS A 315 28.61 31.29 -44.49
C LYS A 315 27.71 30.50 -45.44
N PRO A 316 26.66 29.83 -44.94
CA PRO A 316 25.73 29.14 -45.82
C PRO A 316 24.96 30.14 -46.70
N ASP A 317 24.73 29.76 -47.97
CA ASP A 317 24.02 30.58 -48.95
C ASP A 317 22.58 30.80 -48.52
N ILE A 318 22.16 32.06 -48.36
CA ILE A 318 20.87 32.46 -47.72
C ILE A 318 19.67 32.26 -48.69
N THR A 319 19.87 31.64 -49.85
CA THR A 319 18.80 31.29 -50.78
C THR A 319 18.09 29.95 -50.46
N ALA A 320 18.51 29.24 -49.42
CA ALA A 320 17.84 28.01 -49.01
C ALA A 320 16.49 28.29 -48.30
N PRO A 321 15.44 27.52 -48.60
CA PRO A 321 14.13 27.69 -47.98
C PRO A 321 14.23 27.46 -46.46
N CYS A 322 13.39 28.22 -45.75
CA CYS A 322 13.20 28.21 -44.32
C CYS A 322 13.45 26.81 -43.70
N LEU A 323 14.49 26.69 -42.88
CA LEU A 323 14.78 25.44 -42.15
C LEU A 323 13.61 25.04 -41.34
N ASP A 324 13.19 23.80 -41.53
CA ASP A 324 12.07 23.19 -40.78
C ASP A 324 12.42 23.16 -39.29
N VAL A 325 11.53 23.67 -38.43
CA VAL A 325 11.72 23.80 -36.97
C VAL A 325 11.98 22.45 -36.30
N THR A 326 11.71 21.35 -37.00
CA THR A 326 11.89 19.96 -36.53
C THR A 326 13.35 19.47 -36.55
N ASP A 327 14.27 20.20 -37.22
CA ASP A 327 15.68 19.77 -37.36
C ASP A 327 16.60 20.22 -36.21
N TYR A 328 16.10 20.99 -35.25
CA TYR A 328 16.89 21.40 -34.11
C TYR A 328 17.03 20.27 -33.09
N LYS A 329 18.09 19.50 -33.20
CA LYS A 329 18.48 18.55 -32.17
C LYS A 329 19.13 19.30 -31.01
N LEU A 330 18.38 19.48 -29.91
CA LEU A 330 18.91 20.01 -28.66
C LEU A 330 19.79 18.94 -28.00
N GLY A 331 21.08 19.19 -27.89
CA GLY A 331 22.04 18.33 -27.21
C GLY A 331 22.94 19.16 -26.28
N SER A 332 23.60 18.49 -25.35
CA SER A 332 24.54 19.14 -24.44
C SER A 332 25.64 19.82 -25.21
N GLY A 333 25.79 21.16 -25.06
CA GLY A 333 26.83 21.95 -25.73
C GLY A 333 26.49 22.36 -27.15
N THR A 334 25.27 22.25 -27.64
CA THR A 334 24.88 22.76 -28.97
C THR A 334 24.66 24.26 -28.92
N LEU A 335 25.33 24.94 -29.84
CA LEU A 335 25.14 26.38 -30.13
C LEU A 335 24.09 26.50 -31.22
N SER A 336 22.93 27.08 -30.91
CA SER A 336 21.89 27.36 -31.92
C SER A 336 21.80 28.84 -32.21
N ALA A 337 22.00 29.23 -33.47
CA ALA A 337 21.77 30.59 -33.92
C ALA A 337 20.29 30.83 -34.23
N LEU A 338 19.72 31.88 -33.67
CA LEU A 338 18.31 32.26 -33.88
C LEU A 338 18.15 33.13 -35.12
N PRO A 339 17.03 33.04 -35.86
CA PRO A 339 16.73 33.93 -36.98
C PRO A 339 16.68 35.40 -36.56
N ARG A 340 16.98 36.32 -37.50
CA ARG A 340 16.94 37.76 -37.27
C ARG A 340 15.57 38.21 -36.80
N GLY A 341 15.55 39.02 -35.71
CA GLY A 341 14.32 39.62 -35.21
C GLY A 341 13.59 38.85 -34.12
N VAL A 342 14.14 37.73 -33.66
CA VAL A 342 13.59 36.99 -32.52
C VAL A 342 14.34 37.39 -31.24
N ASP A 343 13.64 38.09 -30.35
CA ASP A 343 14.12 38.44 -29.02
C ASP A 343 13.75 37.31 -28.05
N VAL A 344 14.74 36.67 -27.43
CA VAL A 344 14.52 35.64 -26.43
C VAL A 344 14.76 36.24 -25.06
N LYS A 345 13.70 36.51 -24.34
CA LYS A 345 13.81 36.81 -22.92
C LYS A 345 14.17 35.54 -22.15
N SER A 346 15.35 35.57 -21.53
CA SER A 346 15.67 34.54 -20.52
C SER A 346 14.67 34.59 -19.42
N ILE A 347 13.96 33.48 -19.20
CA ILE A 347 13.14 33.35 -18.00
C ILE A 347 14.11 33.11 -16.85
N ASP A 348 14.37 34.17 -16.08
CA ASP A 348 15.17 34.09 -14.85
C ASP A 348 14.48 33.17 -13.85
N SER A 349 14.97 31.94 -13.77
CA SER A 349 14.47 30.88 -12.91
C SER A 349 15.23 30.82 -11.58
N ASN A 350 15.71 31.96 -11.10
CA ASN A 350 16.53 32.01 -9.88
C ASN A 350 15.77 31.69 -8.58
N ASN A 351 14.43 31.59 -8.64
CA ASN A 351 13.59 31.29 -7.47
C ASN A 351 13.24 29.81 -7.28
N ALA A 352 13.61 28.93 -8.20
CA ALA A 352 13.13 27.53 -8.17
C ALA A 352 13.84 26.65 -7.12
N GLN A 353 15.11 26.88 -6.84
CA GLN A 353 15.85 26.02 -5.91
C GLN A 353 15.44 26.17 -4.44
N SER A 354 15.14 27.38 -3.98
CA SER A 354 14.67 27.62 -2.60
C SER A 354 13.25 27.08 -2.36
N THR A 355 12.46 27.01 -3.44
CA THR A 355 11.06 26.55 -3.39
C THR A 355 10.97 25.02 -3.39
N PHE A 356 11.88 24.28 -4.03
CA PHE A 356 11.88 22.83 -4.12
C PHE A 356 12.03 22.17 -2.73
N GLU A 357 13.03 22.58 -1.95
CA GLU A 357 13.27 22.01 -0.62
C GLU A 357 12.09 22.26 0.32
N SER A 358 11.59 23.50 0.38
CA SER A 358 10.47 23.83 1.25
C SER A 358 9.19 23.10 0.86
N PHE A 359 8.90 23.00 -0.44
CA PHE A 359 7.74 22.30 -0.97
C PHE A 359 7.82 20.79 -0.69
N THR A 360 8.95 20.16 -1.00
CA THR A 360 9.19 18.73 -0.77
C THR A 360 9.06 18.40 0.72
N THR A 361 9.66 19.22 1.60
CA THR A 361 9.56 19.04 3.04
C THR A 361 8.10 19.12 3.51
N GLN A 362 7.30 20.05 2.98
CA GLN A 362 5.89 20.18 3.34
C GLN A 362 5.08 18.94 2.92
N PHE A 363 5.34 18.37 1.76
CA PHE A 363 4.70 17.13 1.33
C PHE A 363 5.09 15.94 2.23
N ILE A 364 6.36 15.84 2.59
CA ILE A 364 6.84 14.79 3.50
C ILE A 364 6.20 14.92 4.88
N LYS A 365 6.00 16.15 5.39
CA LYS A 365 5.25 16.40 6.63
C LYS A 365 3.81 15.90 6.54
N GLN A 366 3.12 16.18 5.43
CA GLN A 366 1.75 15.70 5.23
C GLN A 366 1.69 14.17 5.15
N ILE A 367 2.62 13.54 4.42
CA ILE A 367 2.75 12.09 4.35
C ILE A 367 3.02 11.53 5.75
N GLY A 368 3.97 12.11 6.48
CA GLY A 368 4.30 11.69 7.83
C GLY A 368 3.13 11.82 8.81
N ALA A 369 2.41 12.92 8.76
CA ALA A 369 1.22 13.13 9.58
C ALA A 369 0.13 12.09 9.31
N ALA A 370 -0.13 11.75 8.04
CA ALA A 370 -1.10 10.74 7.67
C ALA A 370 -0.67 9.30 8.09
N LEU A 371 0.63 9.03 8.10
CA LEU A 371 1.21 7.74 8.48
C LEU A 371 1.56 7.64 9.97
N GLY A 372 1.36 8.72 10.75
CA GLY A 372 1.75 8.76 12.16
C GLY A 372 3.26 8.73 12.39
N LEU A 373 4.05 9.19 11.42
CA LEU A 373 5.51 9.24 11.48
C LEU A 373 6.03 10.67 11.39
N PRO A 374 6.85 11.16 12.33
CA PRO A 374 7.55 12.44 12.20
C PRO A 374 8.44 12.50 10.96
N GLU A 375 8.58 13.68 10.36
CA GLU A 375 9.41 13.87 9.15
C GLU A 375 10.87 13.50 9.40
N GLU A 376 11.38 13.80 10.57
CA GLU A 376 12.76 13.53 10.98
C GLU A 376 13.08 12.04 10.92
N ILE A 377 12.08 11.21 11.29
CA ILE A 377 12.23 9.75 11.27
C ILE A 377 12.15 9.21 9.85
N ILE A 378 11.27 9.74 9.01
CA ILE A 378 11.15 9.32 7.60
C ILE A 378 12.42 9.72 6.83
N MET A 379 12.85 10.96 6.99
CA MET A 379 14.02 11.50 6.31
C MET A 379 15.34 11.10 6.96
N LYS A 380 15.30 10.59 8.19
CA LYS A 380 16.47 10.31 9.04
C LYS A 380 17.38 11.54 9.19
N ASN A 381 16.77 12.72 9.21
CA ASN A 381 17.44 14.00 9.31
C ASN A 381 17.04 14.71 10.60
N PHE A 382 17.86 14.53 11.63
CA PHE A 382 17.65 15.13 12.95
C PHE A 382 18.34 16.47 13.01
N LYS A 383 17.59 17.57 12.82
CA LYS A 383 18.12 18.95 12.81
C LYS A 383 18.24 19.55 14.22
N SER A 384 17.63 18.96 15.24
CA SER A 384 17.74 19.42 16.61
C SER A 384 18.93 18.80 17.30
N SER A 385 19.89 19.63 17.72
CA SER A 385 20.90 19.21 18.69
C SER A 385 20.22 18.98 20.04
N TYR A 386 20.50 17.86 20.68
CA TYR A 386 20.25 17.73 22.12
C TYR A 386 21.13 18.74 22.83
N SER A 387 20.55 19.82 23.34
CA SER A 387 21.16 20.68 24.31
C SER A 387 20.56 20.39 25.67
#